data_db8de4901e546840c7feb5870ec82bd9
#
_entry.id   db8de4901e546840c7feb5870ec82bd9
#
_cell.length_a   1.000
_cell.length_b   1.000
_cell.length_c   1.000
_cell.angle_alpha   90.00
_cell.angle_beta   90.00
_cell.angle_gamma   90.00
#
_symmetry.space_group_name_H-M   'P 1'
#
loop_
_entity.id
_entity.type
_entity.pdbx_description
1 polymer ?
#
loop_
_entity_poly.entity_id
_entity_poly.type
_entity_poly.pdbx_seq_one_letter_code
_entity_poly.pdbx_strand_id
1 'polypeptide(L)'
;MASMSLSHLLTIIAALAALFVAGLVWWRHRRRLSPAEREQARRLAVNSSGRLTEGVLIDDPSAQSPSLNPELVFYRYRASGMEYTAAQDVSSLSDRIPAASYRPGTVTAVKYDPRKPSNSIVVCEQWSGLRENRFENRQPDDAAQPRNFGAAQGD
;
A
#
# COMPACT_ATOMS: atom_id res chain seq x y z
N MET A 1 -46.58 -32.55 -37.76
CA MET A 1 -46.29 -31.47 -36.80
C MET A 1 -46.37 -32.07 -35.42
N ALA A 2 -45.20 -32.29 -34.79
CA ALA A 2 -45.14 -32.89 -33.43
C ALA A 2 -45.63 -31.86 -32.42
N SER A 3 -46.77 -32.10 -31.76
CA SER A 3 -47.27 -31.31 -30.66
C SER A 3 -46.34 -31.52 -29.46
N MET A 4 -45.46 -30.55 -29.24
CA MET A 4 -44.68 -30.53 -27.99
C MET A 4 -45.63 -30.49 -26.82
N SER A 5 -45.60 -31.51 -25.99
CA SER A 5 -46.46 -31.56 -24.80
C SER A 5 -46.02 -30.41 -23.84
N LEU A 6 -46.99 -29.87 -23.11
CA LEU A 6 -46.77 -28.78 -22.15
C LEU A 6 -45.65 -29.13 -21.12
N SER A 7 -45.54 -30.40 -20.79
CA SER A 7 -44.48 -30.93 -19.89
C SER A 7 -43.07 -30.76 -20.44
N HIS A 8 -42.85 -30.94 -21.76
CA HIS A 8 -41.55 -30.74 -22.35
C HIS A 8 -41.15 -29.25 -22.43
N LEU A 9 -42.15 -28.38 -22.66
CA LEU A 9 -41.92 -26.95 -22.63
C LEU A 9 -41.50 -26.46 -21.24
N LEU A 10 -42.18 -26.93 -20.20
CA LEU A 10 -41.87 -26.60 -18.79
C LEU A 10 -40.46 -27.10 -18.38
N THR A 11 -40.06 -28.30 -18.79
CA THR A 11 -38.73 -28.84 -18.48
C THR A 11 -37.60 -28.05 -19.18
N ILE A 12 -37.82 -27.60 -20.41
CA ILE A 12 -36.85 -26.76 -21.13
C ILE A 12 -36.69 -25.40 -20.45
N ILE A 13 -37.80 -24.78 -20.05
CA ILE A 13 -37.76 -23.48 -19.35
C ILE A 13 -37.03 -23.62 -18.00
N ALA A 14 -37.33 -24.67 -17.24
CA ALA A 14 -36.65 -24.92 -15.98
C ALA A 14 -35.12 -25.16 -16.14
N ALA A 15 -34.71 -25.90 -17.17
CA ALA A 15 -33.32 -26.12 -17.49
C ALA A 15 -32.58 -24.82 -17.87
N LEU A 16 -33.19 -23.98 -18.71
CA LEU A 16 -32.65 -22.69 -19.08
C LEU A 16 -32.52 -21.74 -17.90
N ALA A 17 -33.51 -21.71 -17.02
CA ALA A 17 -33.48 -20.92 -15.78
C ALA A 17 -32.34 -21.40 -14.84
N ALA A 18 -32.15 -22.69 -14.69
CA ALA A 18 -31.07 -23.26 -13.88
C ALA A 18 -29.71 -22.92 -14.44
N LEU A 19 -29.49 -23.01 -15.76
CA LEU A 19 -28.26 -22.61 -16.44
C LEU A 19 -27.97 -21.11 -16.28
N PHE A 20 -29.00 -20.27 -16.39
CA PHE A 20 -28.88 -18.84 -16.20
C PHE A 20 -28.45 -18.49 -14.75
N VAL A 21 -29.09 -19.12 -13.75
CA VAL A 21 -28.72 -18.93 -12.35
C VAL A 21 -27.30 -19.43 -12.07
N ALA A 22 -26.94 -20.60 -12.60
CA ALA A 22 -25.59 -21.15 -12.46
C ALA A 22 -24.53 -20.22 -13.11
N GLY A 23 -24.83 -19.69 -14.30
CA GLY A 23 -24.01 -18.69 -14.99
C GLY A 23 -23.83 -17.40 -14.19
N LEU A 24 -24.92 -16.89 -13.60
CA LEU A 24 -24.92 -15.70 -12.73
C LEU A 24 -24.08 -15.90 -11.46
N VAL A 25 -24.24 -17.06 -10.81
CA VAL A 25 -23.48 -17.42 -9.62
C VAL A 25 -22.01 -17.57 -9.95
N TRP A 26 -21.67 -18.24 -11.05
CA TRP A 26 -20.30 -18.42 -11.52
C TRP A 26 -19.64 -17.08 -11.90
N TRP A 27 -20.37 -16.20 -12.61
CA TRP A 27 -19.90 -14.87 -12.98
C TRP A 27 -19.67 -13.98 -11.74
N ARG A 28 -20.56 -14.07 -10.75
CA ARG A 28 -20.45 -13.36 -9.47
C ARG A 28 -19.29 -13.89 -8.63
N HIS A 29 -19.02 -15.19 -8.70
CA HIS A 29 -17.88 -15.81 -8.02
C HIS A 29 -16.54 -15.47 -8.68
N ARG A 30 -16.49 -15.44 -10.01
CA ARG A 30 -15.30 -15.01 -10.79
C ARG A 30 -14.93 -13.54 -10.58
N ARG A 31 -15.90 -12.68 -10.27
CA ARG A 31 -15.68 -11.24 -10.04
C ARG A 31 -15.27 -10.90 -8.61
N ARG A 32 -15.06 -11.87 -7.75
CA ARG A 32 -14.51 -11.59 -6.43
C ARG A 32 -13.01 -11.34 -6.62
N LEU A 33 -12.63 -10.06 -6.53
CA LEU A 33 -11.23 -9.64 -6.43
C LEU A 33 -10.53 -10.51 -5.37
N SER A 34 -9.36 -10.99 -5.68
CA SER A 34 -8.52 -11.67 -4.70
C SER A 34 -8.22 -10.74 -3.51
N PRO A 35 -7.84 -11.26 -2.35
CA PRO A 35 -7.44 -10.42 -1.21
C PRO A 35 -6.35 -9.42 -1.58
N ALA A 36 -5.37 -9.83 -2.39
CA ALA A 36 -4.30 -8.97 -2.87
C ALA A 36 -4.80 -7.86 -3.79
N GLU A 37 -5.70 -8.16 -4.74
CA GLU A 37 -6.30 -7.15 -5.62
C GLU A 37 -7.16 -6.15 -4.85
N ARG A 38 -7.87 -6.59 -3.79
CA ARG A 38 -8.64 -5.69 -2.92
C ARG A 38 -7.72 -4.74 -2.16
N GLU A 39 -6.62 -5.24 -1.63
CA GLU A 39 -5.64 -4.43 -0.92
C GLU A 39 -4.97 -3.44 -1.87
N GLN A 40 -4.59 -3.87 -3.06
CA GLN A 40 -4.08 -2.98 -4.11
C GLN A 40 -5.10 -1.88 -4.47
N ALA A 41 -6.35 -2.24 -4.70
CA ALA A 41 -7.41 -1.27 -5.00
C ALA A 41 -7.61 -0.29 -3.83
N ARG A 42 -7.55 -0.76 -2.57
CA ARG A 42 -7.60 0.07 -1.37
C ARG A 42 -6.45 1.08 -1.36
N ARG A 43 -5.22 0.61 -1.55
CA ARG A 43 -4.02 1.48 -1.58
C ARG A 43 -4.12 2.55 -2.66
N LEU A 44 -4.52 2.18 -3.86
CA LEU A 44 -4.67 3.12 -4.98
C LEU A 44 -5.79 4.14 -4.71
N ALA A 45 -6.90 3.73 -4.12
CA ALA A 45 -7.99 4.64 -3.74
C ALA A 45 -7.54 5.65 -2.68
N VAL A 46 -6.84 5.22 -1.63
CA VAL A 46 -6.28 6.13 -0.62
C VAL A 46 -5.21 7.03 -1.23
N ASN A 47 -4.38 6.50 -2.14
CA ASN A 47 -3.37 7.30 -2.81
C ASN A 47 -3.97 8.44 -3.63
N SER A 48 -5.10 8.22 -4.31
CA SER A 48 -5.74 9.20 -5.21
C SER A 48 -6.56 10.27 -4.47
N SER A 49 -7.25 9.91 -3.39
CA SER A 49 -8.21 10.78 -2.69
C SER A 49 -7.85 11.09 -1.24
N GLY A 50 -6.81 10.45 -0.71
CA GLY A 50 -6.37 10.60 0.68
C GLY A 50 -5.71 11.95 0.94
N ARG A 51 -5.79 12.39 2.21
CA ARG A 51 -5.05 13.54 2.70
C ARG A 51 -3.69 13.12 3.22
N LEU A 52 -2.70 13.96 2.99
CA LEU A 52 -1.34 13.78 3.48
C LEU A 52 -1.21 14.29 4.91
N THR A 53 -0.52 13.54 5.74
CA THR A 53 -0.10 13.93 7.08
C THR A 53 1.29 13.37 7.38
N GLU A 54 1.91 13.87 8.43
CA GLU A 54 3.15 13.32 8.95
C GLU A 54 2.85 12.17 9.91
N GLY A 55 3.68 11.14 9.85
CA GLY A 55 3.66 10.00 10.76
C GLY A 55 5.06 9.56 11.14
N VAL A 56 5.13 8.60 12.02
CA VAL A 56 6.38 8.00 12.50
C VAL A 56 6.26 6.49 12.39
N LEU A 57 7.29 5.87 11.84
CA LEU A 57 7.41 4.41 11.83
C LEU A 57 7.66 3.91 13.25
N ILE A 58 6.98 2.85 13.61
CA ILE A 58 7.13 2.23 14.94
C ILE A 58 7.53 0.76 14.77
N ASP A 59 8.11 0.20 15.81
CA ASP A 59 8.38 -1.24 15.86
C ASP A 59 7.09 -2.05 15.81
N ASP A 60 7.20 -3.29 15.33
CA ASP A 60 6.13 -4.26 15.45
C ASP A 60 5.93 -4.55 16.96
N PRO A 61 4.77 -4.23 17.53
CA PRO A 61 4.52 -4.44 18.95
C PRO A 61 4.48 -5.93 19.33
N SER A 62 4.43 -6.83 18.36
CA SER A 62 4.40 -8.28 18.56
C SER A 62 5.74 -8.96 18.25
N ALA A 63 6.68 -8.27 17.61
CA ALA A 63 7.97 -8.85 17.25
C ALA A 63 8.94 -8.87 18.41
N GLN A 64 9.59 -10.02 18.61
CA GLN A 64 10.68 -10.16 19.60
C GLN A 64 12.03 -9.64 19.10
N SER A 65 12.13 -9.34 17.78
CA SER A 65 13.34 -8.82 17.15
C SER A 65 12.97 -7.96 15.93
N PRO A 66 13.73 -6.88 15.65
CA PRO A 66 13.50 -6.07 14.46
C PRO A 66 13.67 -6.90 13.17
N SER A 67 12.69 -6.86 12.31
CA SER A 67 12.78 -7.53 10.99
C SER A 67 13.49 -6.63 10.00
N LEU A 68 14.50 -7.16 9.32
CA LEU A 68 15.22 -6.46 8.25
C LEU A 68 14.39 -6.34 6.96
N ASN A 69 13.35 -7.15 6.83
CA ASN A 69 12.46 -7.14 5.67
C ASN A 69 11.01 -7.33 6.15
N PRO A 70 10.35 -6.28 6.63
CA PRO A 70 9.03 -6.40 7.22
C PRO A 70 7.99 -6.70 6.16
N GLU A 71 7.17 -7.72 6.39
CA GLU A 71 5.92 -7.93 5.64
C GLU A 71 4.87 -6.88 6.02
N LEU A 72 4.93 -6.40 7.28
CA LEU A 72 4.06 -5.38 7.83
C LEU A 72 4.87 -4.16 8.25
N VAL A 73 4.42 -2.99 7.83
CA VAL A 73 4.95 -1.69 8.25
C VAL A 73 4.00 -1.08 9.26
N PHE A 74 4.47 -0.89 10.50
CA PHE A 74 3.74 -0.25 11.57
C PHE A 74 4.06 1.23 11.63
N TYR A 75 3.05 2.07 11.79
CA TYR A 75 3.23 3.51 11.86
C TYR A 75 2.13 4.18 12.66
N ARG A 76 2.47 5.35 13.20
CA ARG A 76 1.59 6.21 13.98
C ARG A 76 1.50 7.57 13.32
N TYR A 77 0.31 8.16 13.29
CA TYR A 77 0.06 9.47 12.70
C TYR A 77 -1.11 10.17 13.39
N ARG A 78 -1.23 11.47 13.15
CA ARG A 78 -2.36 12.28 13.61
C ARG A 78 -3.26 12.67 12.45
N ALA A 79 -4.56 12.50 12.66
CA ALA A 79 -5.59 12.97 11.74
C ALA A 79 -6.76 13.57 12.53
N SER A 80 -7.20 14.78 12.17
CA SER A 80 -8.31 15.47 12.82
C SER A 80 -8.17 15.59 14.35
N GLY A 81 -6.95 15.77 14.85
CA GLY A 81 -6.66 15.92 16.28
C GLY A 81 -6.55 14.61 17.06
N MET A 82 -6.84 13.47 16.43
CA MET A 82 -6.72 12.14 17.03
C MET A 82 -5.46 11.42 16.54
N GLU A 83 -4.88 10.58 17.40
CA GLU A 83 -3.75 9.73 17.07
C GLU A 83 -4.25 8.36 16.60
N TYR A 84 -3.66 7.87 15.53
CA TYR A 84 -3.95 6.56 14.93
C TYR A 84 -2.67 5.75 14.83
N THR A 85 -2.77 4.47 15.16
CA THR A 85 -1.73 3.47 14.90
C THR A 85 -2.28 2.51 13.85
N ALA A 86 -1.51 2.25 12.82
CA ALA A 86 -1.89 1.38 11.72
C ALA A 86 -0.74 0.45 11.33
N ALA A 87 -1.11 -0.67 10.72
CA ALA A 87 -0.19 -1.59 10.06
C ALA A 87 -0.58 -1.70 8.59
N GLN A 88 0.41 -1.69 7.71
CA GLN A 88 0.21 -1.90 6.29
C GLN A 88 0.98 -3.13 5.84
N ASP A 89 0.29 -4.06 5.17
CA ASP A 89 0.92 -5.16 4.46
C ASP A 89 1.66 -4.63 3.23
N VAL A 90 2.96 -4.88 3.19
CA VAL A 90 3.87 -4.43 2.14
C VAL A 90 4.58 -5.60 1.45
N SER A 91 4.18 -6.83 1.73
CA SER A 91 4.77 -8.05 1.15
C SER A 91 4.78 -8.03 -0.38
N SER A 92 3.72 -7.48 -1.00
CA SER A 92 3.63 -7.29 -2.46
C SER A 92 4.38 -6.07 -3.00
N LEU A 93 5.05 -5.30 -2.14
CA LEU A 93 5.76 -4.06 -2.46
C LEU A 93 7.23 -4.12 -2.04
N SER A 94 7.74 -5.28 -1.65
CA SER A 94 9.11 -5.50 -1.15
C SER A 94 10.18 -4.92 -2.08
N ASP A 95 10.00 -5.06 -3.38
CA ASP A 95 10.92 -4.55 -4.41
C ASP A 95 10.99 -3.01 -4.46
N ARG A 96 10.03 -2.33 -3.81
CA ARG A 96 9.91 -0.87 -3.79
C ARG A 96 10.32 -0.25 -2.47
N ILE A 97 10.59 -1.07 -1.48
CA ILE A 97 10.97 -0.63 -0.14
C ILE A 97 12.43 -1.02 0.09
N PRO A 98 13.36 -0.07 -0.02
CA PRO A 98 14.74 -0.34 0.39
C PRO A 98 14.75 -0.75 1.86
N ALA A 99 15.45 -1.83 2.20
CA ALA A 99 15.52 -2.33 3.59
C ALA A 99 16.04 -1.27 4.58
N ALA A 100 16.86 -0.33 4.09
CA ALA A 100 17.35 0.81 4.86
C ALA A 100 16.30 1.88 5.17
N SER A 101 15.17 1.88 4.45
CA SER A 101 14.12 2.91 4.61
C SER A 101 13.15 2.61 5.75
N TYR A 102 13.17 1.38 6.30
CA TYR A 102 12.32 0.99 7.40
C TYR A 102 13.13 0.96 8.70
N ARG A 103 13.14 2.09 9.38
CA ARG A 103 13.70 2.18 10.74
C ARG A 103 12.66 2.78 11.67
N PRO A 104 12.34 2.13 12.79
CA PRO A 104 11.49 2.71 13.83
C PRO A 104 12.00 4.08 14.26
N GLY A 105 11.09 5.00 14.56
CA GLY A 105 11.40 6.39 14.87
C GLY A 105 11.58 7.28 13.63
N THR A 106 11.63 6.72 12.42
CA THR A 106 11.76 7.53 11.20
C THR A 106 10.45 8.25 10.90
N VAL A 107 10.58 9.54 10.63
CA VAL A 107 9.45 10.36 10.16
C VAL A 107 9.11 9.97 8.72
N THR A 108 7.83 9.73 8.49
CA THR A 108 7.30 9.30 7.19
C THR A 108 6.08 10.15 6.80
N ALA A 109 5.77 10.17 5.53
CA ALA A 109 4.52 10.74 5.06
C ALA A 109 3.44 9.63 5.03
N VAL A 110 2.24 9.97 5.49
CA VAL A 110 1.09 9.06 5.55
C VAL A 110 -0.04 9.67 4.75
N LYS A 111 -0.68 8.89 3.89
CA LYS A 111 -1.97 9.26 3.29
C LYS A 111 -3.08 8.53 3.99
N TYR A 112 -4.16 9.23 4.31
CA TYR A 112 -5.32 8.66 4.97
C TYR A 112 -6.63 9.12 4.34
N ASP A 113 -7.64 8.27 4.40
CA ASP A 113 -9.00 8.62 3.95
C ASP A 113 -9.65 9.57 4.97
N PRO A 114 -10.00 10.82 4.59
CA PRO A 114 -10.60 11.77 5.53
C PRO A 114 -11.97 11.34 6.07
N ARG A 115 -12.66 10.43 5.38
CA ARG A 115 -13.96 9.87 5.84
C ARG A 115 -13.77 8.72 6.83
N LYS A 116 -12.65 8.02 6.72
CA LYS A 116 -12.28 6.90 7.59
C LYS A 116 -10.79 7.00 7.90
N PRO A 117 -10.37 7.84 8.87
CA PRO A 117 -8.96 8.10 9.13
C PRO A 117 -8.12 6.86 9.47
N SER A 118 -8.74 5.80 10.00
CA SER A 118 -8.07 4.51 10.21
C SER A 118 -7.65 3.79 8.91
N ASN A 119 -8.20 4.21 7.75
CA ASN A 119 -7.79 3.72 6.45
C ASN A 119 -6.67 4.61 5.91
N SER A 120 -5.45 4.13 6.01
CA SER A 120 -4.24 4.89 5.67
C SER A 120 -3.21 4.01 4.98
N ILE A 121 -2.23 4.66 4.35
CA ILE A 121 -1.10 4.03 3.68
C ILE A 121 0.17 4.86 3.87
N VAL A 122 1.31 4.17 3.88
CA VAL A 122 2.67 4.75 3.84
C VAL A 122 3.30 4.54 2.48
N VAL A 123 2.95 3.46 1.79
CA VAL A 123 3.50 3.11 0.49
C VAL A 123 2.45 2.45 -0.39
N CYS A 124 2.53 2.69 -1.70
CA CYS A 124 1.75 1.99 -2.71
C CYS A 124 2.54 1.87 -4.02
N GLU A 125 1.93 1.31 -5.02
CA GLU A 125 2.54 1.07 -6.34
C GLU A 125 3.01 2.35 -7.05
N GLN A 126 2.44 3.50 -6.71
CA GLN A 126 2.69 4.78 -7.38
C GLN A 126 3.30 5.83 -6.45
N TRP A 127 3.39 5.56 -5.16
CA TRP A 127 3.83 6.54 -4.19
C TRP A 127 4.47 5.88 -2.96
N SER A 128 5.53 6.50 -2.44
CA SER A 128 6.16 6.13 -1.17
C SER A 128 6.27 7.36 -0.28
N GLY A 129 5.80 7.22 0.95
CA GLY A 129 5.99 8.20 2.03
C GLY A 129 7.25 7.92 2.86
N LEU A 130 7.89 6.77 2.61
CA LEU A 130 9.15 6.42 3.26
C LEU A 130 10.24 7.38 2.78
N ARG A 131 10.87 8.07 3.71
CA ARG A 131 11.99 8.96 3.41
C ARG A 131 13.26 8.13 3.41
N GLU A 132 14.00 8.14 2.30
CA GLU A 132 15.38 7.71 2.32
C GLU A 132 16.17 8.63 3.25
N ASN A 133 16.85 8.06 4.24
CA ASN A 133 17.80 8.80 5.07
C ASN A 133 18.99 9.24 4.22
N ARG A 134 18.82 10.35 3.51
CA ARG A 134 19.88 10.98 2.69
C ARG A 134 21.09 11.42 3.52
N PHE A 135 21.01 11.31 4.87
CA PHE A 135 22.11 11.70 5.75
C PHE A 135 23.18 10.62 5.92
N GLU A 136 22.87 9.35 5.62
CA GLU A 136 23.81 8.25 5.80
C GLU A 136 24.75 8.04 4.59
N ASN A 137 24.41 8.64 3.44
CA ASN A 137 25.22 8.54 2.21
C ASN A 137 26.12 9.79 1.97
N ARG A 138 26.29 10.64 2.99
CA ARG A 138 27.32 11.65 2.95
C ARG A 138 28.62 10.97 3.41
N GLN A 139 29.34 10.38 2.46
CA GLN A 139 30.69 9.87 2.67
C GLN A 139 31.53 10.96 3.34
N PRO A 140 32.28 10.62 4.40
CA PRO A 140 33.09 11.62 5.14
C PRO A 140 34.21 12.28 4.28
N ASP A 141 34.44 11.81 3.07
CA ASP A 141 35.52 12.26 2.20
C ASP A 141 35.29 13.65 1.58
N ASP A 142 34.05 14.17 1.59
CA ASP A 142 33.78 15.51 1.05
C ASP A 142 34.11 16.67 2.02
N ALA A 143 34.45 16.34 3.27
CA ALA A 143 34.81 17.35 4.28
C ALA A 143 36.30 17.70 4.31
N ALA A 144 37.14 17.02 3.54
CA ALA A 144 38.62 17.13 3.63
C ALA A 144 39.27 17.77 2.39
N GLN A 145 38.53 18.48 1.54
CA GLN A 145 39.23 19.33 0.56
C GLN A 145 39.42 20.74 1.13
N PRO A 146 40.65 21.10 1.56
CA PRO A 146 40.95 22.47 1.90
C PRO A 146 40.83 23.32 0.62
N ARG A 147 39.91 24.29 0.66
CA ARG A 147 39.82 25.30 -0.40
C ARG A 147 41.16 26.06 -0.42
N ASN A 148 41.97 25.75 -1.40
CA ASN A 148 43.16 26.54 -1.71
C ASN A 148 42.69 27.93 -2.17
N PHE A 149 42.69 28.87 -1.25
CA PHE A 149 42.62 30.28 -1.60
C PHE A 149 43.98 30.62 -2.21
N GLY A 150 44.00 30.64 -3.53
CA GLY A 150 45.15 31.13 -4.26
C GLY A 150 45.52 32.53 -3.78
N ALA A 151 46.70 32.65 -3.20
CA ALA A 151 47.32 33.93 -2.92
C ALA A 151 47.54 34.66 -4.25
N ALA A 152 46.87 35.79 -4.42
CA ALA A 152 47.19 36.74 -5.47
C ALA A 152 48.53 37.33 -5.12
N GLN A 153 49.57 36.96 -5.91
CA GLN A 153 50.82 37.70 -5.95
C GLN A 153 50.59 38.99 -6.75
N GLY A 154 50.74 40.11 -6.05
CA GLY A 154 50.87 41.38 -6.69
C GLY A 154 52.33 41.59 -7.15
N ASP A 155 52.44 42.20 -8.30
CA ASP A 155 53.54 43.09 -8.71
C ASP A 155 52.91 44.34 -9.28
#